data_8a65c8a469a9cf6098fe78a29d074428
#
_entry.id   8a65c8a469a9cf6098fe78a29d074428
#
_cell.length_a   1.000
_cell.length_b   1.000
_cell.length_c   1.000
_cell.angle_alpha   90.00
_cell.angle_beta   90.00
_cell.angle_gamma   90.00
#
_symmetry.space_group_name_H-M   'P 1'
#
loop_
_entity.id
_entity.type
_entity.pdbx_description
1 polymer ?
#
loop_
_entity_poly.entity_id
_entity_poly.type
_entity_poly.pdbx_seq_one_letter_code
_entity_poly.pdbx_strand_id
1 'polypeptide(L)'
;MGMRDRTIAVIDDDHRVLESLINFLASCGYKAEGYCSAEEFLGSDGLQRSSCVITDVEMRQMSGLGLLQHIRNTANSLPVVIITGMPSEKTESFYLEMGAVGFFRKPVDGDALVDLLEGVCKG
;
A
#
# COMPACT_ATOMS: atom_id res chain seq x y z
N MET A 1 -16.04 13.71 -10.53
CA MET A 1 -15.20 12.66 -9.98
C MET A 1 -14.07 13.25 -9.21
N GLY A 2 -14.05 12.99 -7.99
CA GLY A 2 -13.01 13.50 -7.14
C GLY A 2 -12.14 12.39 -6.65
N MET A 3 -11.18 12.74 -5.82
CA MET A 3 -10.31 11.78 -5.20
C MET A 3 -11.06 10.83 -4.28
N ARG A 4 -12.25 11.24 -3.86
CA ARG A 4 -13.07 10.42 -2.96
C ARG A 4 -13.48 9.10 -3.57
N ASP A 5 -13.51 9.02 -4.90
CA ASP A 5 -13.89 7.78 -5.56
C ASP A 5 -12.73 6.80 -5.64
N ARG A 6 -11.55 7.22 -5.20
CA ARG A 6 -10.38 6.38 -5.28
C ARG A 6 -10.29 5.48 -4.06
N THR A 7 -10.04 4.22 -4.32
CA THR A 7 -9.93 3.21 -3.27
C THR A 7 -8.47 2.89 -3.03
N ILE A 8 -8.05 3.00 -1.79
CA ILE A 8 -6.70 2.66 -1.37
C ILE A 8 -6.76 1.34 -0.62
N ALA A 9 -6.07 0.34 -1.12
CA ALA A 9 -5.97 -0.95 -0.42
C ALA A 9 -4.82 -0.87 0.58
N VAL A 10 -5.07 -1.26 1.81
CA VAL A 10 -4.06 -1.27 2.87
C VAL A 10 -3.89 -2.71 3.32
N ILE A 11 -2.66 -3.22 3.28
CA ILE A 11 -2.38 -4.61 3.59
C ILE A 11 -1.33 -4.67 4.68
N ASP A 12 -1.70 -5.23 5.83
CA ASP A 12 -0.81 -5.36 6.97
C ASP A 12 -1.41 -6.41 7.90
N ASP A 13 -0.59 -7.35 8.38
CA ASP A 13 -1.11 -8.36 9.29
C ASP A 13 -1.16 -7.89 10.74
N ASP A 14 -0.70 -6.67 11.03
CA ASP A 14 -0.88 -6.06 12.33
C ASP A 14 -2.16 -5.22 12.30
N HIS A 15 -3.18 -5.68 13.02
CA HIS A 15 -4.49 -5.04 13.01
C HIS A 15 -4.46 -3.59 13.47
N ARG A 16 -3.55 -3.25 14.39
CA ARG A 16 -3.49 -1.89 14.89
C ARG A 16 -2.96 -0.93 13.86
N VAL A 17 -1.95 -1.35 13.12
CA VAL A 17 -1.41 -0.54 12.03
C VAL A 17 -2.47 -0.40 10.94
N LEU A 18 -3.12 -1.52 10.59
CA LEU A 18 -4.13 -1.54 9.55
C LEU A 18 -5.27 -0.57 9.87
N GLU A 19 -5.81 -0.66 11.08
CA GLU A 19 -6.92 0.19 11.50
C GLU A 19 -6.51 1.66 11.53
N SER A 20 -5.31 1.93 12.02
CA SER A 20 -4.81 3.30 12.12
C SER A 20 -4.68 3.94 10.74
N LEU A 21 -4.13 3.20 9.78
CA LEU A 21 -3.97 3.73 8.42
C LEU A 21 -5.32 3.93 7.75
N ILE A 22 -6.24 2.97 7.90
CA ILE A 22 -7.56 3.10 7.31
C ILE A 22 -8.29 4.32 7.86
N ASN A 23 -8.25 4.51 9.16
CA ASN A 23 -8.91 5.65 9.79
C ASN A 23 -8.29 6.97 9.34
N PHE A 24 -6.97 7.01 9.25
CA PHE A 24 -6.29 8.21 8.80
C PHE A 24 -6.67 8.55 7.34
N LEU A 25 -6.64 7.56 6.46
CA LEU A 25 -6.96 7.79 5.07
C LEU A 25 -8.41 8.21 4.90
N ALA A 26 -9.32 7.60 5.66
CA ALA A 26 -10.73 7.97 5.62
C ALA A 26 -10.91 9.42 6.05
N SER A 27 -10.17 9.86 7.06
CA SER A 27 -10.26 11.25 7.52
C SER A 27 -9.75 12.23 6.47
N CYS A 28 -8.94 11.75 5.54
CA CYS A 28 -8.40 12.57 4.45
C CYS A 28 -9.27 12.51 3.19
N GLY A 29 -10.39 11.80 3.24
CA GLY A 29 -11.33 11.74 2.13
C GLY A 29 -11.13 10.59 1.18
N TYR A 30 -10.24 9.65 1.50
CA TYR A 30 -10.03 8.46 0.68
C TYR A 30 -10.92 7.32 1.15
N LYS A 31 -11.30 6.46 0.22
CA LYS A 31 -11.94 5.21 0.56
C LYS A 31 -10.82 4.18 0.78
N ALA A 32 -10.72 3.67 1.98
CA ALA A 32 -9.65 2.73 2.34
C ALA A 32 -10.25 1.38 2.69
N GLU A 33 -9.67 0.32 2.13
CA GLU A 33 -10.08 -1.05 2.40
C GLU A 33 -8.89 -1.82 2.92
N GLY A 34 -9.09 -2.56 4.00
CA GLY A 34 -8.02 -3.25 4.69
C GLY A 34 -8.03 -4.74 4.42
N TYR A 35 -6.83 -5.30 4.37
CA TYR A 35 -6.61 -6.73 4.18
C TYR A 35 -5.53 -7.18 5.15
N CYS A 36 -5.73 -8.31 5.77
CA CYS A 36 -4.78 -8.83 6.76
C CYS A 36 -3.63 -9.59 6.13
N SER A 37 -3.70 -9.86 4.84
CA SER A 37 -2.64 -10.59 4.13
C SER A 37 -2.71 -10.27 2.65
N ALA A 38 -1.59 -10.52 1.96
CA ALA A 38 -1.54 -10.38 0.52
C ALA A 38 -2.49 -11.38 -0.15
N GLU A 39 -2.60 -12.58 0.42
CA GLU A 39 -3.49 -13.61 -0.11
C GLU A 39 -4.94 -13.16 -0.07
N GLU A 40 -5.34 -12.52 1.03
CA GLU A 40 -6.70 -12.02 1.14
C GLU A 40 -6.97 -10.96 0.07
N PHE A 41 -6.02 -10.07 -0.14
CA PHE A 41 -6.16 -9.04 -1.15
C PHE A 41 -6.28 -9.63 -2.55
N LEU A 42 -5.40 -10.58 -2.88
CA LEU A 42 -5.39 -11.18 -4.21
C LEU A 42 -6.59 -12.09 -4.44
N GLY A 43 -7.16 -12.65 -3.38
CA GLY A 43 -8.37 -13.48 -3.48
C GLY A 43 -9.64 -12.68 -3.61
N SER A 44 -9.57 -11.37 -3.44
CA SER A 44 -10.71 -10.47 -3.60
C SER A 44 -10.65 -9.82 -4.97
N ASP A 45 -11.57 -8.90 -5.24
CA ASP A 45 -11.49 -8.08 -6.45
C ASP A 45 -10.72 -6.79 -6.21
N GLY A 46 -9.93 -6.75 -5.11
CA GLY A 46 -9.18 -5.55 -4.73
C GLY A 46 -8.22 -5.07 -5.79
N LEU A 47 -7.60 -6.01 -6.51
CA LEU A 47 -6.63 -5.66 -7.54
C LEU A 47 -7.28 -4.83 -8.64
N GLN A 48 -8.52 -5.14 -9.00
CA GLN A 48 -9.24 -4.40 -10.03
C GLN A 48 -9.83 -3.09 -9.51
N ARG A 49 -10.20 -3.05 -8.22
CA ARG A 49 -10.88 -1.89 -7.67
C ARG A 49 -9.96 -0.83 -7.14
N SER A 50 -8.73 -1.20 -6.78
CA SER A 50 -7.85 -0.28 -6.06
C SER A 50 -7.16 0.69 -7.01
N SER A 51 -7.00 1.91 -6.54
CA SER A 51 -6.23 2.93 -7.24
C SER A 51 -4.79 2.96 -6.76
N CYS A 52 -4.52 2.42 -5.58
CA CYS A 52 -3.20 2.36 -5.00
C CYS A 52 -3.19 1.27 -3.92
N VAL A 53 -2.04 0.66 -3.72
CA VAL A 53 -1.85 -0.36 -2.69
C VAL A 53 -0.79 0.11 -1.73
N ILE A 54 -1.07 0.04 -0.43
CA ILE A 54 -0.09 0.29 0.63
C ILE A 54 0.10 -1.03 1.35
N THR A 55 1.30 -1.57 1.36
CA THR A 55 1.53 -2.88 1.96
C THR A 55 2.76 -2.88 2.85
N ASP A 56 2.64 -3.59 3.98
CA ASP A 56 3.78 -3.90 4.83
C ASP A 56 4.67 -4.92 4.12
N VAL A 57 5.95 -4.92 4.44
CA VAL A 57 6.90 -5.87 3.88
C VAL A 57 6.84 -7.20 4.64
N GLU A 58 6.89 -7.12 5.96
CA GLU A 58 6.97 -8.33 6.79
C GLU A 58 5.58 -8.86 7.08
N MET A 59 5.18 -9.89 6.35
CA MET A 59 3.91 -10.58 6.57
C MET A 59 4.18 -12.07 6.56
N ARG A 60 3.26 -12.84 7.15
CA ARG A 60 3.52 -14.24 7.47
C ARG A 60 3.70 -15.13 6.26
N GLN A 61 2.93 -14.90 5.21
CA GLN A 61 2.98 -15.74 4.03
C GLN A 61 3.64 -14.97 2.91
N MET A 62 2.87 -14.47 1.95
CA MET A 62 3.45 -13.66 0.91
C MET A 62 3.88 -12.31 1.49
N SER A 63 5.14 -11.96 1.31
CA SER A 63 5.67 -10.69 1.79
C SER A 63 5.19 -9.54 0.91
N GLY A 64 5.39 -8.32 1.41
CA GLY A 64 5.09 -7.14 0.60
C GLY A 64 5.90 -7.09 -0.67
N LEU A 65 7.15 -7.57 -0.64
CA LEU A 65 7.95 -7.64 -1.85
C LEU A 65 7.35 -8.63 -2.84
N GLY A 66 6.91 -9.80 -2.36
CA GLY A 66 6.26 -10.78 -3.22
C GLY A 66 5.00 -10.22 -3.85
N LEU A 67 4.22 -9.48 -3.07
CA LEU A 67 3.01 -8.84 -3.58
C LEU A 67 3.36 -7.79 -4.64
N LEU A 68 4.37 -6.97 -4.39
CA LEU A 68 4.81 -5.96 -5.35
C LEU A 68 5.19 -6.62 -6.68
N GLN A 69 5.94 -7.70 -6.61
CA GLN A 69 6.36 -8.41 -7.82
C GLN A 69 5.15 -8.98 -8.57
N HIS A 70 4.20 -9.53 -7.82
CA HIS A 70 2.99 -10.08 -8.43
C HIS A 70 2.20 -8.99 -9.15
N ILE A 71 2.05 -7.84 -8.51
CA ILE A 71 1.30 -6.73 -9.09
C ILE A 71 2.00 -6.20 -10.34
N ARG A 72 3.33 -6.06 -10.29
CA ARG A 72 4.07 -5.60 -11.47
C ARG A 72 3.88 -6.54 -12.65
N ASN A 73 3.74 -7.84 -12.38
CA ASN A 73 3.57 -8.82 -13.44
C ASN A 73 2.15 -8.90 -13.99
N THR A 74 1.15 -8.52 -13.20
CA THR A 74 -0.25 -8.69 -13.58
C THR A 74 -1.02 -7.38 -13.74
N ALA A 75 -0.60 -6.33 -13.04
CA ALA A 75 -1.29 -5.03 -13.09
C ALA A 75 -0.23 -3.95 -12.95
N ASN A 76 0.64 -3.84 -13.96
CA ASN A 76 1.88 -3.08 -13.82
C ASN A 76 1.68 -1.58 -13.67
N SER A 77 0.49 -1.06 -13.88
CA SER A 77 0.23 0.37 -13.68
C SER A 77 -0.30 0.70 -12.29
N LEU A 78 -0.62 -0.29 -11.47
CA LEU A 78 -1.17 -0.05 -10.15
C LEU A 78 -0.06 0.42 -9.20
N PRO A 79 -0.16 1.63 -8.64
CA PRO A 79 0.88 2.11 -7.73
C PRO A 79 0.92 1.30 -6.44
N VAL A 80 2.13 0.98 -5.98
CA VAL A 80 2.34 0.25 -4.74
C VAL A 80 3.27 1.04 -3.84
N VAL A 81 2.83 1.28 -2.61
CA VAL A 81 3.62 1.93 -1.58
C VAL A 81 4.04 0.88 -0.57
N ILE A 82 5.31 0.86 -0.24
CA ILE A 82 5.87 -0.10 0.72
C ILE A 82 6.01 0.58 2.08
N ILE A 83 5.57 -0.09 3.14
CA ILE A 83 5.84 0.36 4.51
C ILE A 83 6.56 -0.77 5.25
N THR A 84 7.40 -0.42 6.20
CA THR A 84 8.13 -1.41 6.97
C THR A 84 8.43 -0.89 8.36
N GLY A 85 8.31 -1.78 9.35
CA GLY A 85 8.66 -1.46 10.73
C GLY A 85 9.99 -2.03 11.17
N MET A 86 10.61 -2.85 10.32
CA MET A 86 11.84 -3.53 10.70
C MET A 86 13.02 -3.01 9.91
N PRO A 87 14.18 -2.84 10.56
CA PRO A 87 15.41 -2.58 9.82
C PRO A 87 15.67 -3.75 8.87
N SER A 88 16.10 -3.45 7.68
CA SER A 88 16.32 -4.46 6.67
C SER A 88 17.56 -4.07 5.88
N GLU A 89 18.22 -5.06 5.30
CA GLU A 89 19.33 -4.80 4.39
C GLU A 89 18.83 -4.14 3.11
N LYS A 90 17.56 -4.33 2.79
CA LYS A 90 16.97 -3.73 1.61
C LYS A 90 16.59 -2.30 1.92
N THR A 91 16.96 -1.42 1.03
CA THR A 91 16.77 0.01 1.19
C THR A 91 15.59 0.50 0.37
N GLU A 92 15.25 1.76 0.57
CA GLU A 92 14.25 2.42 -0.24
C GLU A 92 14.56 2.28 -1.72
N SER A 93 15.83 2.47 -2.10
CA SER A 93 16.23 2.35 -3.50
C SER A 93 15.90 0.98 -4.07
N PHE A 94 16.10 -0.07 -3.28
CA PHE A 94 15.78 -1.42 -3.73
C PHE A 94 14.31 -1.55 -4.12
N TYR A 95 13.41 -1.07 -3.25
CA TYR A 95 11.98 -1.20 -3.52
C TYR A 95 11.53 -0.31 -4.66
N LEU A 96 12.10 0.88 -4.77
CA LEU A 96 11.77 1.76 -5.88
C LEU A 96 12.21 1.15 -7.21
N GLU A 97 13.37 0.50 -7.25
CA GLU A 97 13.83 -0.18 -8.45
C GLU A 97 12.93 -1.36 -8.81
N MET A 98 12.32 -1.98 -7.80
CA MET A 98 11.38 -3.08 -8.03
C MET A 98 10.01 -2.60 -8.48
N GLY A 99 9.81 -1.29 -8.54
CA GLY A 99 8.57 -0.73 -9.07
C GLY A 99 7.65 -0.08 -8.05
N ALA A 100 8.05 0.02 -6.79
CA ALA A 100 7.26 0.74 -5.80
C ALA A 100 7.31 2.24 -6.10
N VAL A 101 6.21 2.94 -5.81
CA VAL A 101 6.17 4.39 -6.02
C VAL A 101 6.55 5.14 -4.75
N GLY A 102 6.62 4.46 -3.62
CA GLY A 102 7.01 5.09 -2.38
C GLY A 102 7.41 4.07 -1.33
N PHE A 103 8.07 4.55 -0.30
CA PHE A 103 8.60 3.71 0.76
C PHE A 103 8.56 4.53 2.05
N PHE A 104 7.99 3.95 3.09
CA PHE A 104 7.90 4.61 4.40
C PHE A 104 8.30 3.65 5.51
N ARG A 105 8.94 4.18 6.54
CA ARG A 105 9.20 3.42 7.75
C ARG A 105 8.11 3.73 8.75
N LYS A 106 7.73 2.74 9.55
CA LYS A 106 6.75 2.93 10.60
C LYS A 106 7.41 3.66 11.77
N PRO A 107 6.72 4.57 12.44
CA PRO A 107 5.36 5.03 12.16
C PRO A 107 5.33 5.89 10.91
N VAL A 108 4.29 5.70 10.11
CA VAL A 108 4.19 6.39 8.82
C VAL A 108 3.87 7.87 9.05
N ASP A 109 4.63 8.74 8.34
CA ASP A 109 4.33 10.17 8.34
C ASP A 109 3.10 10.39 7.45
N GLY A 110 1.98 10.73 8.08
CA GLY A 110 0.71 10.86 7.36
C GLY A 110 0.74 11.94 6.30
N ASP A 111 1.36 13.08 6.60
CA ASP A 111 1.42 14.17 5.64
C ASP A 111 2.21 13.77 4.39
N ALA A 112 3.32 13.11 4.59
CA ALA A 112 4.14 12.64 3.47
C ALA A 112 3.39 11.58 2.65
N LEU A 113 2.65 10.70 3.32
CA LEU A 113 1.87 9.69 2.63
C LEU A 113 0.79 10.33 1.77
N VAL A 114 0.06 11.30 2.31
CA VAL A 114 -1.00 11.97 1.55
C VAL A 114 -0.43 12.71 0.36
N ASP A 115 0.71 13.38 0.54
CA ASP A 115 1.36 14.07 -0.57
C ASP A 115 1.67 13.09 -1.70
N LEU A 116 2.20 11.91 -1.35
CA LEU A 116 2.49 10.89 -2.34
C LEU A 116 1.23 10.41 -3.04
N LEU A 117 0.19 10.13 -2.25
CA LEU A 117 -1.07 9.61 -2.81
C LEU A 117 -1.71 10.62 -3.76
N GLU A 118 -1.66 11.89 -3.42
CA GLU A 118 -2.23 12.91 -4.30
C GLU A 118 -1.50 12.97 -5.64
N GLY A 119 -0.21 12.66 -5.63
CA GLY A 119 0.55 12.63 -6.86
C GLY A 119 0.28 11.40 -7.71
N VAL A 120 0.12 10.23 -7.08
CA VAL A 120 0.00 8.97 -7.84
C VAL A 120 -1.44 8.59 -8.14
N CYS A 121 -2.40 9.07 -7.34
CA CYS A 121 -3.81 8.77 -7.55
C CYS A 121 -4.53 9.85 -8.33
N LYS A 122 -3.78 10.79 -8.82
CA LYS A 122 -4.32 11.88 -9.61
C LYS A 122 -4.67 11.35 -11.00
N GLY A 123 -5.81 11.53 -11.42
CA GLY A 123 -6.08 10.92 -12.64
C GLY A 123 -7.14 11.03 -13.40
#